data_f4962812e924b956d39b7a8fa608debf
#
_entry.id   f4962812e924b956d39b7a8fa608debf
#
_cell.length_a   1.000
_cell.length_b   1.000
_cell.length_c   1.000
_cell.angle_alpha   90.00
_cell.angle_beta   90.00
_cell.angle_gamma   90.00
#
_symmetry.space_group_name_H-M   'P 1'
#
loop_
_entity.id
_entity.type
_entity.pdbx_description
1 polymer ?
#
loop_
_entity_poly.entity_id
_entity_poly.type
_entity_poly.pdbx_seq_one_letter_code
_entity_poly.pdbx_strand_id
1 'polypeptide(L)'
;AFDEINGRLKKYTLRATFFSSLTNPVTRFVNSIVYACVALTGALVAVTGGITVGGLSVFLSYANQYAKPFNDISGVVTELQNAMACAGRVFELIDEPSETADAPDAITLDHADGRVALTNVSFRYVPERPLIETLNVSVQPGERVAIVGPTGCGKTTLINLLMRFYDVNGGEIRVSGEKITKLTRRSLRQNFGMVLQDTWIKTGTVRENIALGKPDATQDEIVAAAKACHADGFIRRLPDGYDTVITDGGGLLSQGQRQLLCIARVMLALPPMLILDEATSSIDTRTELKIQHAFSQMMKGRTS
;
A
#
# COMPACT_ATOMS: atom_id res chain seq x y z
N ALA A 1 8.04 22.98 7.62
CA ALA A 1 7.11 21.84 7.62
C ALA A 1 7.62 20.66 8.45
N PHE A 2 8.81 20.06 8.14
CA PHE A 2 9.32 18.88 8.88
C PHE A 2 9.53 19.19 10.37
N ASP A 3 10.24 20.26 10.71
CA ASP A 3 10.52 20.64 12.11
C ASP A 3 9.24 20.96 12.90
N GLU A 4 8.26 21.53 12.24
CA GLU A 4 6.96 21.84 12.85
C GLU A 4 6.18 20.55 13.17
N ILE A 5 6.12 19.60 12.20
CA ILE A 5 5.47 18.30 12.39
C ILE A 5 6.19 17.51 13.47
N ASN A 6 7.52 17.46 13.43
CA ASN A 6 8.34 16.79 14.43
C ASN A 6 8.18 17.40 15.82
N GLY A 7 8.11 18.74 15.92
CA GLY A 7 7.84 19.44 17.17
C GLY A 7 6.45 19.09 17.75
N ARG A 8 5.43 19.00 16.91
CA ARG A 8 4.09 18.56 17.31
C ARG A 8 4.09 17.11 17.78
N LEU A 9 4.70 16.21 17.00
CA LEU A 9 4.82 14.78 17.35
C LEU A 9 5.52 14.61 18.69
N LYS A 10 6.68 15.25 18.91
CA LYS A 10 7.41 15.22 20.18
C LYS A 10 6.53 15.67 21.35
N LYS A 11 5.77 16.75 21.19
CA LYS A 11 4.88 17.28 22.23
C LYS A 11 3.76 16.28 22.57
N TYR A 12 3.13 15.66 21.57
CA TYR A 12 2.06 14.69 21.80
C TYR A 12 2.60 13.38 22.39
N THR A 13 3.72 12.89 21.89
CA THR A 13 4.38 11.69 22.43
C THR A 13 4.80 11.90 23.88
N LEU A 14 5.42 13.05 24.21
CA LEU A 14 5.82 13.35 25.59
C LEU A 14 4.61 13.42 26.52
N ARG A 15 3.51 14.04 26.11
CA ARG A 15 2.27 14.08 26.91
C ARG A 15 1.68 12.69 27.07
N ALA A 16 1.56 11.91 26.01
CA ALA A 16 1.02 10.54 26.05
C ALA A 16 1.85 9.66 27.01
N THR A 17 3.19 9.68 26.87
CA THR A 17 4.09 8.94 27.73
C THR A 17 4.02 9.40 29.18
N PHE A 18 3.96 10.72 29.42
CA PHE A 18 3.83 11.29 30.76
C PHE A 18 2.55 10.82 31.47
N PHE A 19 1.40 10.97 30.83
CA PHE A 19 0.12 10.56 31.43
C PHE A 19 0.02 9.05 31.59
N SER A 20 0.51 8.27 30.62
CA SER A 20 0.55 6.81 30.72
C SER A 20 1.46 6.35 31.88
N SER A 21 2.64 6.94 32.03
CA SER A 21 3.57 6.57 33.11
C SER A 21 3.14 7.06 34.49
N LEU A 22 2.25 8.08 34.57
CA LEU A 22 1.74 8.62 35.83
C LEU A 22 0.67 7.71 36.47
N THR A 23 -0.03 6.92 35.67
CA THR A 23 -1.15 6.07 36.13
C THR A 23 -0.71 5.11 37.24
N ASN A 24 0.36 4.36 37.06
CA ASN A 24 0.84 3.39 38.03
C ASN A 24 1.35 4.02 39.34
N PRO A 25 2.20 5.07 39.34
CA PRO A 25 2.61 5.73 40.57
C PRO A 25 1.45 6.34 41.37
N VAL A 26 0.52 7.01 40.69
CA VAL A 26 -0.66 7.62 41.33
C VAL A 26 -1.53 6.55 41.98
N THR A 27 -1.81 5.45 41.28
CA THR A 27 -2.61 4.36 41.83
C THR A 27 -1.92 3.71 43.03
N ARG A 28 -0.60 3.51 43.01
CA ARG A 28 0.16 3.01 44.16
C ARG A 28 0.11 3.97 45.32
N PHE A 29 0.21 5.27 45.07
CA PHE A 29 0.15 6.30 46.10
C PHE A 29 -1.22 6.30 46.78
N VAL A 30 -2.31 6.28 46.00
CA VAL A 30 -3.69 6.20 46.55
C VAL A 30 -3.88 4.94 47.39
N ASN A 31 -3.47 3.79 46.88
CA ASN A 31 -3.55 2.51 47.60
C ASN A 31 -2.74 2.55 48.92
N SER A 32 -1.58 3.19 48.92
CA SER A 32 -0.76 3.34 50.13
C SER A 32 -1.46 4.21 51.17
N ILE A 33 -2.13 5.29 50.75
CA ILE A 33 -2.95 6.13 51.66
C ILE A 33 -4.10 5.35 52.26
N VAL A 34 -4.86 4.61 51.41
CA VAL A 34 -5.97 3.78 51.84
C VAL A 34 -5.49 2.74 52.86
N TYR A 35 -4.40 2.06 52.57
CA TYR A 35 -3.78 1.06 53.47
C TYR A 35 -3.37 1.69 54.80
N ALA A 36 -2.72 2.84 54.79
CA ALA A 36 -2.34 3.58 55.99
C ALA A 36 -3.55 3.99 56.83
N CYS A 37 -4.62 4.50 56.22
CA CYS A 37 -5.86 4.88 56.92
C CYS A 37 -6.51 3.62 57.57
N VAL A 38 -6.61 2.51 56.82
CA VAL A 38 -7.15 1.24 57.36
C VAL A 38 -6.30 0.71 58.53
N ALA A 39 -4.98 0.80 58.41
CA ALA A 39 -4.07 0.36 59.44
C ALA A 39 -4.22 1.22 60.74
N LEU A 40 -4.27 2.54 60.54
CA LEU A 40 -4.44 3.49 61.67
C LEU A 40 -5.77 3.31 62.39
N THR A 41 -6.85 3.30 61.65
CA THR A 41 -8.22 3.13 62.22
C THR A 41 -8.38 1.76 62.85
N GLY A 42 -7.87 0.71 62.24
CA GLY A 42 -7.90 -0.64 62.76
C GLY A 42 -7.04 -0.81 64.02
N ALA A 43 -5.88 -0.17 64.08
CA ALA A 43 -5.05 -0.15 65.30
C ALA A 43 -5.74 0.57 66.46
N LEU A 44 -6.41 1.71 66.25
CA LEU A 44 -7.20 2.39 67.24
C LEU A 44 -8.33 1.52 67.81
N VAL A 45 -9.04 0.80 66.93
CA VAL A 45 -10.10 -0.15 67.35
C VAL A 45 -9.54 -1.34 68.09
N ALA A 46 -8.36 -1.84 67.70
CA ALA A 46 -7.69 -2.92 68.41
C ALA A 46 -7.25 -2.53 69.83
N VAL A 47 -6.76 -1.31 70.05
CA VAL A 47 -6.41 -0.77 71.39
C VAL A 47 -7.63 -0.69 72.29
N THR A 48 -8.81 -0.35 71.77
CA THR A 48 -10.08 -0.32 72.50
C THR A 48 -10.71 -1.70 72.69
N GLY A 49 -10.03 -2.77 72.27
CA GLY A 49 -10.51 -4.15 72.41
C GLY A 49 -11.59 -4.58 71.39
N GLY A 50 -11.86 -3.74 70.35
CA GLY A 50 -12.90 -4.06 69.35
C GLY A 50 -12.51 -5.15 68.34
N ILE A 51 -11.21 -5.31 68.07
CA ILE A 51 -10.65 -6.37 67.21
C ILE A 51 -9.36 -6.91 67.77
N THR A 52 -9.02 -8.16 67.42
CA THR A 52 -7.71 -8.76 67.77
C THR A 52 -6.67 -8.32 66.76
N VAL A 53 -5.36 -8.42 67.16
CA VAL A 53 -4.23 -8.14 66.27
C VAL A 53 -4.26 -9.05 65.02
N GLY A 54 -4.67 -10.33 65.20
CA GLY A 54 -4.84 -11.25 64.08
C GLY A 54 -5.96 -10.81 63.16
N GLY A 55 -7.09 -10.33 63.72
CA GLY A 55 -8.19 -9.78 62.93
C GLY A 55 -7.80 -8.54 62.11
N LEU A 56 -6.97 -7.67 62.69
CA LEU A 56 -6.41 -6.49 61.98
C LEU A 56 -5.55 -6.94 60.81
N SER A 57 -4.67 -7.96 61.00
CA SER A 57 -3.80 -8.46 59.96
C SER A 57 -4.61 -9.04 58.75
N VAL A 58 -5.68 -9.79 59.06
CA VAL A 58 -6.60 -10.33 58.05
C VAL A 58 -7.29 -9.19 57.29
N PHE A 59 -7.77 -8.18 58.02
CA PHE A 59 -8.44 -7.03 57.42
C PHE A 59 -7.54 -6.21 56.49
N LEU A 60 -6.28 -6.00 56.87
CA LEU A 60 -5.25 -5.39 56.01
C LEU A 60 -4.95 -6.19 54.76
N SER A 61 -4.93 -7.54 54.87
CA SER A 61 -4.83 -8.41 53.71
C SER A 61 -6.01 -8.25 52.73
N TYR A 62 -7.24 -8.18 53.26
CA TYR A 62 -8.42 -7.95 52.41
C TYR A 62 -8.41 -6.55 51.78
N ALA A 63 -8.01 -5.50 52.51
CA ALA A 63 -7.87 -4.17 51.96
C ALA A 63 -6.90 -4.13 50.76
N ASN A 64 -5.79 -4.85 50.85
CA ASN A 64 -4.80 -4.96 49.79
C ASN A 64 -5.32 -5.76 48.59
N GLN A 65 -6.07 -6.86 48.83
CA GLN A 65 -6.68 -7.66 47.78
C GLN A 65 -7.81 -6.90 47.07
N TYR A 66 -8.56 -6.10 47.80
CA TYR A 66 -9.66 -5.31 47.26
C TYR A 66 -9.18 -4.23 46.29
N ALA A 67 -7.97 -3.72 46.48
CA ALA A 67 -7.38 -2.73 45.55
C ALA A 67 -6.95 -3.30 44.21
N LYS A 68 -6.64 -4.59 44.09
CA LYS A 68 -6.15 -5.21 42.83
C LYS A 68 -7.11 -5.06 41.66
N PRO A 69 -8.43 -5.42 41.75
CA PRO A 69 -9.36 -5.30 40.63
C PRO A 69 -9.43 -3.88 40.05
N PHE A 70 -9.32 -2.84 40.88
CA PHE A 70 -9.35 -1.45 40.40
C PHE A 70 -8.11 -1.10 39.58
N ASN A 71 -6.94 -1.64 39.94
CA ASN A 71 -5.71 -1.48 39.18
C ASN A 71 -5.82 -2.20 37.81
N ASP A 72 -6.37 -3.42 37.80
CA ASP A 72 -6.55 -4.22 36.59
C ASP A 72 -7.54 -3.55 35.62
N ILE A 73 -8.65 -3.01 36.13
CA ILE A 73 -9.65 -2.24 35.36
C ILE A 73 -9.00 -1.04 34.68
N SER A 74 -8.11 -0.32 35.39
CA SER A 74 -7.42 0.85 34.81
C SER A 74 -6.55 0.46 33.61
N GLY A 75 -5.87 -0.70 33.68
CA GLY A 75 -5.13 -1.26 32.54
C GLY A 75 -6.03 -1.62 31.35
N VAL A 76 -7.13 -2.35 31.63
CA VAL A 76 -8.09 -2.78 30.62
C VAL A 76 -8.75 -1.59 29.91
N VAL A 77 -9.06 -0.52 30.61
CA VAL A 77 -9.61 0.71 29.99
C VAL A 77 -8.65 1.30 28.97
N THR A 78 -7.36 1.33 29.26
CA THR A 78 -6.35 1.83 28.33
C THR A 78 -6.24 0.93 27.09
N GLU A 79 -6.24 -0.40 27.28
CA GLU A 79 -6.23 -1.36 26.17
C GLU A 79 -7.49 -1.25 25.30
N LEU A 80 -8.66 -1.07 25.92
CA LEU A 80 -9.92 -0.86 25.22
C LEU A 80 -9.88 0.41 24.37
N GLN A 81 -9.37 1.52 24.90
CA GLN A 81 -9.23 2.76 24.13
C GLN A 81 -8.30 2.59 22.91
N ASN A 82 -7.19 1.88 23.09
CA ASN A 82 -6.29 1.56 21.97
C ASN A 82 -6.96 0.66 20.93
N ALA A 83 -7.67 -0.36 21.38
CA ALA A 83 -8.42 -1.26 20.49
C ALA A 83 -9.51 -0.51 19.71
N MET A 84 -10.25 0.41 20.36
CA MET A 84 -11.24 1.25 19.69
C MET A 84 -10.61 2.18 18.65
N ALA A 85 -9.45 2.77 18.95
CA ALA A 85 -8.73 3.60 18.00
C ALA A 85 -8.24 2.81 16.77
N CYS A 86 -7.75 1.58 16.98
CA CYS A 86 -7.37 0.67 15.90
C CYS A 86 -8.59 0.23 15.10
N ALA A 87 -9.69 -0.15 15.76
CA ALA A 87 -10.94 -0.52 15.11
C ALA A 87 -11.49 0.62 14.24
N GLY A 88 -11.45 1.85 14.74
CA GLY A 88 -11.86 3.03 13.97
C GLY A 88 -11.11 3.15 12.65
N ARG A 89 -9.78 2.96 12.64
CA ARG A 89 -8.98 2.98 11.40
C ARG A 89 -9.31 1.84 10.44
N VAL A 90 -9.62 0.66 10.98
CA VAL A 90 -10.03 -0.50 10.16
C VAL A 90 -11.40 -0.25 9.53
N PHE A 91 -12.35 0.28 10.30
CA PHE A 91 -13.67 0.62 9.77
C PHE A 91 -13.62 1.77 8.77
N GLU A 92 -12.78 2.79 8.99
CA GLU A 92 -12.55 3.87 8.03
C GLU A 92 -12.11 3.31 6.67
N LEU A 93 -11.22 2.30 6.65
CA LEU A 93 -10.83 1.63 5.42
C LEU A 93 -11.95 0.75 4.82
N ILE A 94 -12.73 0.06 5.66
CA ILE A 94 -13.84 -0.79 5.19
C ILE A 94 -14.97 0.05 4.61
N ASP A 95 -15.24 1.20 5.21
CA ASP A 95 -16.30 2.12 4.80
C ASP A 95 -15.88 3.05 3.65
N GLU A 96 -14.61 2.96 3.20
CA GLU A 96 -14.14 3.74 2.05
C GLU A 96 -15.00 3.40 0.83
N PRO A 97 -15.57 4.40 0.14
CA PRO A 97 -16.43 4.16 -1.00
C PRO A 97 -15.69 3.41 -2.11
N SER A 98 -16.32 2.36 -2.61
CA SER A 98 -15.79 1.57 -3.73
C SER A 98 -15.62 2.43 -4.98
N GLU A 99 -14.73 2.02 -5.89
CA GLU A 99 -14.57 2.64 -7.20
C GLU A 99 -15.96 2.76 -7.89
N THR A 100 -16.26 3.93 -8.46
CA THR A 100 -17.51 4.18 -9.19
C THR A 100 -17.75 3.07 -10.20
N ALA A 101 -18.94 2.46 -10.20
CA ALA A 101 -19.28 1.41 -11.15
C ALA A 101 -19.17 1.91 -12.60
N ASP A 102 -18.86 1.00 -13.52
CA ASP A 102 -18.94 1.32 -14.95
C ASP A 102 -20.38 1.66 -15.34
N ALA A 103 -20.56 2.48 -16.38
CA ALA A 103 -21.86 2.84 -16.87
C ALA A 103 -22.64 1.56 -17.29
N PRO A 104 -23.97 1.50 -17.10
CA PRO A 104 -24.76 0.31 -17.46
C PRO A 104 -24.67 -0.07 -18.95
N ASP A 105 -24.36 0.91 -19.80
CA ASP A 105 -24.17 0.79 -21.24
C ASP A 105 -22.68 0.77 -21.65
N ALA A 106 -21.79 0.51 -20.70
CA ALA A 106 -20.34 0.48 -20.95
C ALA A 106 -19.97 -0.61 -21.96
N ILE A 107 -19.15 -0.24 -22.92
CA ILE A 107 -18.69 -1.09 -24.01
C ILE A 107 -17.44 -1.87 -23.58
N THR A 108 -17.33 -3.13 -23.94
CA THR A 108 -16.11 -3.91 -23.79
C THR A 108 -15.20 -3.70 -25.01
N LEU A 109 -13.96 -3.26 -24.77
CA LEU A 109 -12.93 -3.11 -25.80
C LEU A 109 -12.04 -4.35 -25.79
N ASP A 110 -12.32 -5.31 -26.65
CA ASP A 110 -11.59 -6.58 -26.67
C ASP A 110 -10.14 -6.39 -27.15
N HIS A 111 -9.92 -5.54 -28.14
CA HIS A 111 -8.60 -5.25 -28.68
C HIS A 111 -8.50 -3.79 -29.14
N ALA A 112 -7.60 -3.03 -28.52
CA ALA A 112 -7.33 -1.66 -28.92
C ALA A 112 -6.43 -1.60 -30.16
N ASP A 113 -6.68 -0.65 -31.05
CA ASP A 113 -5.83 -0.36 -32.21
C ASP A 113 -4.51 0.35 -31.84
N GLY A 114 -4.42 0.83 -30.61
CA GLY A 114 -3.27 1.59 -30.09
C GLY A 114 -3.37 3.10 -30.28
N ARG A 115 -4.49 3.63 -30.79
CA ARG A 115 -4.73 5.08 -30.89
C ARG A 115 -5.14 5.64 -29.54
N VAL A 116 -4.51 6.73 -29.11
CA VAL A 116 -4.87 7.48 -27.90
C VAL A 116 -5.01 8.96 -28.22
N ALA A 117 -6.09 9.57 -27.78
CA ALA A 117 -6.32 11.00 -27.95
C ALA A 117 -6.79 11.65 -26.66
N LEU A 118 -6.16 12.74 -26.28
CA LEU A 118 -6.54 13.62 -25.20
C LEU A 118 -6.98 14.95 -25.81
N THR A 119 -8.17 15.40 -25.46
CA THR A 119 -8.73 16.65 -26.00
C THR A 119 -9.14 17.55 -24.86
N ASN A 120 -8.46 18.70 -24.73
CA ASN A 120 -8.69 19.73 -23.70
C ASN A 120 -8.74 19.14 -22.28
N VAL A 121 -7.92 18.13 -21.99
CA VAL A 121 -7.91 17.44 -20.71
C VAL A 121 -7.40 18.38 -19.62
N SER A 122 -8.20 18.51 -18.56
CA SER A 122 -7.81 19.20 -17.33
C SER A 122 -8.06 18.31 -16.12
N PHE A 123 -7.14 18.38 -15.16
CA PHE A 123 -7.21 17.58 -13.94
C PHE A 123 -6.56 18.26 -12.75
N ARG A 124 -7.17 18.05 -11.57
CA ARG A 124 -6.68 18.46 -10.26
C ARG A 124 -7.14 17.47 -9.20
N TYR A 125 -6.30 17.15 -8.24
CA TYR A 125 -6.67 16.31 -7.09
C TYR A 125 -7.47 17.11 -6.05
N VAL A 126 -7.14 18.39 -5.88
CA VAL A 126 -7.82 19.33 -5.00
C VAL A 126 -8.21 20.58 -5.78
N PRO A 127 -9.38 21.19 -5.50
CA PRO A 127 -9.93 22.30 -6.29
C PRO A 127 -8.98 23.50 -6.44
N GLU A 128 -8.19 23.79 -5.41
CA GLU A 128 -7.33 24.97 -5.33
C GLU A 128 -6.00 24.83 -6.08
N ARG A 129 -5.66 23.59 -6.52
CA ARG A 129 -4.36 23.33 -7.13
C ARG A 129 -4.50 22.60 -8.48
N PRO A 130 -4.62 23.32 -9.59
CA PRO A 130 -4.62 22.73 -10.91
C PRO A 130 -3.27 22.03 -11.17
N LEU A 131 -3.31 20.86 -11.81
CA LEU A 131 -2.12 20.08 -12.14
C LEU A 131 -1.94 19.90 -13.64
N ILE A 132 -3.01 19.63 -14.35
CA ILE A 132 -3.05 19.53 -15.82
C ILE A 132 -4.09 20.51 -16.32
N GLU A 133 -3.71 21.38 -17.25
CA GLU A 133 -4.59 22.39 -17.82
C GLU A 133 -4.56 22.28 -19.36
N THR A 134 -5.70 22.00 -19.94
CA THR A 134 -5.93 22.03 -21.40
C THR A 134 -4.93 21.18 -22.20
N LEU A 135 -4.63 19.98 -21.73
CA LEU A 135 -3.71 19.07 -22.40
C LEU A 135 -4.35 18.47 -23.65
N ASN A 136 -3.68 18.64 -24.80
CA ASN A 136 -4.06 18.06 -26.08
C ASN A 136 -2.91 17.18 -26.58
N VAL A 137 -3.17 15.88 -26.78
CA VAL A 137 -2.20 14.90 -27.28
C VAL A 137 -2.94 13.95 -28.22
N SER A 138 -2.31 13.61 -29.34
CA SER A 138 -2.80 12.58 -30.27
C SER A 138 -1.65 11.62 -30.57
N VAL A 139 -1.88 10.35 -30.30
CA VAL A 139 -0.90 9.26 -30.50
C VAL A 139 -1.49 8.27 -31.49
N GLN A 140 -0.72 7.96 -32.53
CA GLN A 140 -1.12 7.01 -33.57
C GLN A 140 -0.72 5.58 -33.20
N PRO A 141 -1.37 4.56 -33.77
CA PRO A 141 -1.00 3.16 -33.58
C PRO A 141 0.49 2.89 -33.85
N GLY A 142 1.18 2.25 -32.91
CA GLY A 142 2.60 1.93 -33.01
C GLY A 142 3.57 3.09 -32.76
N GLU A 143 3.06 4.27 -32.42
CA GLU A 143 3.88 5.44 -32.11
C GLU A 143 4.50 5.32 -30.71
N ARG A 144 5.71 5.87 -30.56
CA ARG A 144 6.41 5.97 -29.28
C ARG A 144 6.42 7.39 -28.80
N VAL A 145 5.90 7.62 -27.61
CA VAL A 145 5.80 8.94 -27.00
C VAL A 145 6.58 8.99 -25.70
N ALA A 146 7.49 9.94 -25.57
CA ALA A 146 8.20 10.20 -24.32
C ALA A 146 7.53 11.34 -23.55
N ILE A 147 7.14 11.06 -22.31
CA ILE A 147 6.58 12.05 -21.38
C ILE A 147 7.71 12.53 -20.48
N VAL A 148 8.19 13.75 -20.73
CA VAL A 148 9.32 14.34 -19.99
C VAL A 148 8.87 15.53 -19.17
N GLY A 149 9.52 15.75 -18.04
CA GLY A 149 9.26 16.89 -17.16
C GLY A 149 9.83 16.70 -15.75
N PRO A 150 9.92 17.76 -14.94
CA PRO A 150 10.43 17.69 -13.57
C PRO A 150 9.54 16.83 -12.68
N THR A 151 10.07 16.44 -11.52
CA THR A 151 9.29 15.72 -10.51
C THR A 151 8.08 16.55 -10.07
N GLY A 152 6.91 15.93 -9.99
CA GLY A 152 5.66 16.61 -9.61
C GLY A 152 4.92 17.32 -10.73
N CYS A 153 5.38 17.29 -11.98
CA CYS A 153 4.68 17.92 -13.12
C CYS A 153 3.46 17.14 -13.65
N GLY A 154 3.11 16.00 -13.03
CA GLY A 154 1.92 15.24 -13.40
C GLY A 154 2.13 14.03 -14.33
N LYS A 155 3.36 13.55 -14.55
CA LYS A 155 3.63 12.37 -15.40
C LYS A 155 2.85 11.13 -14.93
N THR A 156 2.99 10.76 -13.68
CA THR A 156 2.25 9.63 -13.08
C THR A 156 0.74 9.88 -13.06
N THR A 157 0.32 11.14 -12.88
CA THR A 157 -1.10 11.51 -12.96
C THR A 157 -1.67 11.25 -14.34
N LEU A 158 -0.94 11.59 -15.39
CA LEU A 158 -1.38 11.30 -16.77
C LEU A 158 -1.55 9.79 -16.99
N ILE A 159 -0.64 8.97 -16.50
CA ILE A 159 -0.78 7.49 -16.53
C ILE A 159 -2.04 7.06 -15.79
N ASN A 160 -2.29 7.60 -14.60
CA ASN A 160 -3.47 7.28 -13.81
C ASN A 160 -4.78 7.67 -14.51
N LEU A 161 -4.78 8.79 -15.25
CA LEU A 161 -5.93 9.21 -16.07
C LEU A 161 -6.15 8.29 -17.27
N LEU A 162 -5.09 7.86 -17.95
CA LEU A 162 -5.17 6.89 -19.07
C LEU A 162 -5.73 5.54 -18.59
N MET A 163 -5.33 5.08 -17.41
CA MET A 163 -5.82 3.84 -16.79
C MET A 163 -7.18 4.00 -16.10
N ARG A 164 -7.74 5.24 -16.13
CA ARG A 164 -9.00 5.59 -15.49
C ARG A 164 -9.03 5.21 -14.00
N PHE A 165 -7.92 5.44 -13.27
CA PHE A 165 -7.93 5.45 -11.81
C PHE A 165 -8.59 6.71 -11.26
N TYR A 166 -8.60 7.78 -12.07
CA TYR A 166 -9.32 9.02 -11.83
C TYR A 166 -10.02 9.45 -13.13
N ASP A 167 -11.20 10.01 -13.01
CA ASP A 167 -11.87 10.65 -14.13
C ASP A 167 -11.37 12.11 -14.27
N VAL A 168 -11.31 12.61 -15.49
CA VAL A 168 -10.87 13.98 -15.78
C VAL A 168 -11.88 15.01 -15.28
N ASN A 169 -11.43 16.20 -14.85
CA ASN A 169 -12.31 17.28 -14.45
C ASN A 169 -12.87 18.06 -15.67
N GLY A 170 -12.17 18.01 -16.80
CA GLY A 170 -12.62 18.64 -18.06
C GLY A 170 -11.95 17.99 -19.26
N GLY A 171 -12.55 18.15 -20.43
CA GLY A 171 -12.08 17.50 -21.64
C GLY A 171 -12.46 16.02 -21.74
N GLU A 172 -11.76 15.27 -22.58
CA GLU A 172 -12.00 13.85 -22.77
C GLU A 172 -10.74 13.10 -23.17
N ILE A 173 -10.69 11.83 -22.79
CA ILE A 173 -9.65 10.87 -23.21
C ILE A 173 -10.36 9.79 -24.05
N ARG A 174 -9.76 9.47 -25.20
CA ARG A 174 -10.24 8.42 -26.09
C ARG A 174 -9.15 7.37 -26.33
N VAL A 175 -9.56 6.13 -26.38
CA VAL A 175 -8.73 4.97 -26.76
C VAL A 175 -9.44 4.26 -27.92
N SER A 176 -8.73 4.04 -29.02
CA SER A 176 -9.30 3.47 -30.24
C SER A 176 -10.55 4.20 -30.75
N GLY A 177 -10.60 5.53 -30.55
CA GLY A 177 -11.73 6.37 -30.94
C GLY A 177 -12.86 6.45 -29.92
N GLU A 178 -12.94 5.54 -28.96
CA GLU A 178 -13.98 5.53 -27.93
C GLU A 178 -13.57 6.32 -26.69
N LYS A 179 -14.51 7.03 -26.05
CA LYS A 179 -14.27 7.69 -24.76
C LYS A 179 -14.01 6.66 -23.66
N ILE A 180 -12.95 6.82 -22.88
CA ILE A 180 -12.64 5.87 -21.81
C ILE A 180 -13.75 5.76 -20.76
N THR A 181 -14.57 6.79 -20.58
CA THR A 181 -15.74 6.77 -19.67
C THR A 181 -16.88 5.88 -20.16
N LYS A 182 -16.92 5.55 -21.47
CA LYS A 182 -17.86 4.60 -22.06
C LYS A 182 -17.34 3.18 -22.12
N LEU A 183 -16.06 2.95 -21.80
CA LEU A 183 -15.47 1.63 -21.76
C LEU A 183 -15.58 1.04 -20.36
N THR A 184 -15.70 -0.29 -20.27
CA THR A 184 -15.48 -0.96 -18.97
C THR A 184 -14.04 -0.78 -18.56
N ARG A 185 -13.78 -0.43 -17.27
CA ARG A 185 -12.41 -0.25 -16.74
C ARG A 185 -11.56 -1.49 -16.94
N ARG A 186 -12.17 -2.66 -16.79
CA ARG A 186 -11.49 -3.95 -16.99
C ARG A 186 -10.96 -4.07 -18.41
N SER A 187 -11.78 -3.85 -19.43
CA SER A 187 -11.36 -3.98 -20.83
C SER A 187 -10.35 -2.90 -21.22
N LEU A 188 -10.54 -1.66 -20.76
CA LEU A 188 -9.58 -0.59 -20.95
C LEU A 188 -8.20 -0.98 -20.40
N ARG A 189 -8.13 -1.40 -19.12
CA ARG A 189 -6.87 -1.74 -18.43
C ARG A 189 -6.20 -2.99 -19.02
N GLN A 190 -6.95 -3.96 -19.53
CA GLN A 190 -6.41 -5.15 -20.21
C GLN A 190 -5.66 -4.83 -21.51
N ASN A 191 -5.96 -3.71 -22.16
CA ASN A 191 -5.30 -3.25 -23.37
C ASN A 191 -3.98 -2.50 -23.10
N PHE A 192 -3.62 -2.27 -21.82
CA PHE A 192 -2.37 -1.63 -21.41
C PHE A 192 -1.47 -2.61 -20.65
N GLY A 193 -0.21 -2.68 -21.03
CA GLY A 193 0.84 -3.31 -20.23
C GLY A 193 1.65 -2.24 -19.49
N MET A 194 1.80 -2.38 -18.19
CA MET A 194 2.52 -1.42 -17.38
C MET A 194 3.77 -2.05 -16.78
N VAL A 195 4.91 -1.37 -16.95
CA VAL A 195 6.13 -1.64 -16.19
C VAL A 195 6.44 -0.37 -15.39
N LEU A 196 6.21 -0.45 -14.09
CA LEU A 196 6.40 0.66 -13.16
C LEU A 196 7.80 0.65 -12.55
N GLN A 197 8.22 1.80 -12.02
CA GLN A 197 9.47 1.95 -11.26
C GLN A 197 9.47 1.03 -10.03
N ASP A 198 8.37 1.01 -9.28
CA ASP A 198 8.20 0.11 -8.15
C ASP A 198 7.75 -1.27 -8.62
N THR A 199 8.61 -2.26 -8.46
CA THR A 199 8.35 -3.63 -8.85
C THR A 199 7.58 -4.36 -7.75
N TRP A 200 6.32 -4.69 -8.01
CA TRP A 200 5.53 -5.51 -7.10
C TRP A 200 5.63 -6.99 -7.46
N ILE A 201 6.02 -7.80 -6.48
CA ILE A 201 6.13 -9.26 -6.58
C ILE A 201 5.17 -9.87 -5.53
N LYS A 202 4.29 -10.76 -6.00
CA LYS A 202 3.38 -11.53 -5.16
C LYS A 202 4.14 -12.64 -4.44
N THR A 203 3.81 -12.90 -3.18
CA THR A 203 4.26 -14.13 -2.50
C THR A 203 3.73 -15.34 -3.25
N GLY A 204 4.64 -16.21 -3.70
CA GLY A 204 4.34 -17.35 -4.56
C GLY A 204 5.53 -17.74 -5.42
N THR A 205 5.37 -18.68 -6.35
CA THR A 205 6.45 -19.12 -7.22
C THR A 205 6.80 -18.08 -8.29
N VAL A 206 8.00 -18.19 -8.87
CA VAL A 206 8.41 -17.37 -10.03
C VAL A 206 7.41 -17.57 -11.18
N ARG A 207 7.00 -18.81 -11.44
CA ARG A 207 5.99 -19.17 -12.43
C ARG A 207 4.69 -18.41 -12.24
N GLU A 208 4.12 -18.48 -11.03
CA GLU A 208 2.88 -17.77 -10.68
C GLU A 208 3.02 -16.26 -10.87
N ASN A 209 4.17 -15.71 -10.53
CA ASN A 209 4.43 -14.28 -10.69
C ASN A 209 4.47 -13.87 -12.18
N ILE A 210 5.00 -14.68 -13.08
CA ILE A 210 4.98 -14.38 -14.52
C ILE A 210 3.56 -14.61 -15.07
N ALA A 211 2.88 -15.69 -14.67
CA ALA A 211 1.52 -16.03 -15.09
C ALA A 211 0.45 -14.99 -14.71
N LEU A 212 0.74 -14.06 -13.80
CA LEU A 212 -0.17 -12.93 -13.52
C LEU A 212 -0.54 -12.12 -14.78
N GLY A 213 0.34 -12.10 -15.80
CA GLY A 213 0.05 -11.45 -17.08
C GLY A 213 -1.00 -12.20 -17.93
N LYS A 214 -1.04 -13.53 -17.82
CA LYS A 214 -1.97 -14.42 -18.51
C LYS A 214 -2.17 -15.67 -17.64
N PRO A 215 -3.22 -15.75 -16.83
CA PRO A 215 -3.43 -16.85 -15.87
C PRO A 215 -3.47 -18.26 -16.50
N ASP A 216 -3.97 -18.36 -17.74
CA ASP A 216 -4.11 -19.62 -18.47
C ASP A 216 -2.87 -19.95 -19.32
N ALA A 217 -1.73 -19.28 -19.08
CA ALA A 217 -0.51 -19.50 -19.86
C ALA A 217 0.08 -20.89 -19.59
N THR A 218 0.50 -21.54 -20.66
CA THR A 218 1.24 -22.79 -20.57
C THR A 218 2.66 -22.56 -20.05
N GLN A 219 3.30 -23.64 -19.56
CA GLN A 219 4.70 -23.57 -19.13
C GLN A 219 5.63 -23.06 -20.23
N ASP A 220 5.40 -23.49 -21.47
CA ASP A 220 6.23 -23.11 -22.61
C ASP A 220 6.08 -21.62 -22.94
N GLU A 221 4.87 -21.06 -22.83
CA GLU A 221 4.62 -19.62 -22.99
C GLU A 221 5.34 -18.80 -21.91
N ILE A 222 5.29 -19.25 -20.65
CA ILE A 222 5.98 -18.60 -19.53
C ILE A 222 7.50 -18.60 -19.75
N VAL A 223 8.06 -19.74 -20.15
CA VAL A 223 9.50 -19.87 -20.46
C VAL A 223 9.88 -19.01 -21.67
N ALA A 224 9.04 -18.97 -22.70
CA ALA A 224 9.28 -18.15 -23.89
C ALA A 224 9.29 -16.64 -23.52
N ALA A 225 8.33 -16.17 -22.71
CA ALA A 225 8.29 -14.80 -22.23
C ALA A 225 9.53 -14.45 -21.38
N ALA A 226 9.94 -15.34 -20.48
CA ALA A 226 11.13 -15.17 -19.65
C ALA A 226 12.44 -15.13 -20.50
N LYS A 227 12.54 -15.94 -21.55
CA LYS A 227 13.67 -15.90 -22.48
C LYS A 227 13.71 -14.60 -23.27
N ALA A 228 12.55 -14.12 -23.75
CA ALA A 228 12.45 -12.89 -24.53
C ALA A 228 12.92 -11.66 -23.77
N CYS A 229 12.73 -11.61 -22.44
CA CYS A 229 13.22 -10.53 -21.57
C CYS A 229 14.53 -10.84 -20.84
N HIS A 230 15.24 -11.90 -21.21
CA HIS A 230 16.50 -12.35 -20.57
C HIS A 230 16.39 -12.74 -19.09
N ALA A 231 15.18 -13.10 -18.62
CA ALA A 231 14.94 -13.55 -17.25
C ALA A 231 15.27 -15.04 -17.04
N ASP A 232 15.07 -15.90 -18.04
CA ASP A 232 15.28 -17.37 -17.96
C ASP A 232 16.66 -17.75 -17.39
N GLY A 233 17.70 -17.01 -17.76
CA GLY A 233 19.07 -17.32 -17.34
C GLY A 233 19.32 -17.16 -15.83
N PHE A 234 18.66 -16.25 -15.14
CA PHE A 234 18.78 -16.15 -13.68
C PHE A 234 17.77 -17.06 -13.00
N ILE A 235 16.55 -17.22 -13.55
CA ILE A 235 15.51 -18.08 -12.99
C ILE A 235 16.03 -19.52 -12.85
N ARG A 236 16.68 -20.06 -13.87
CA ARG A 236 17.25 -21.42 -13.83
C ARG A 236 18.38 -21.60 -12.80
N ARG A 237 18.96 -20.52 -12.27
CA ARG A 237 19.98 -20.57 -11.22
C ARG A 237 19.40 -20.48 -9.81
N LEU A 238 18.10 -20.22 -9.68
CA LEU A 238 17.41 -20.31 -8.40
C LEU A 238 17.31 -21.79 -7.97
N PRO A 239 17.21 -22.08 -6.67
CA PRO A 239 17.21 -23.45 -6.16
C PRO A 239 16.22 -24.37 -6.86
N ASP A 240 14.98 -23.91 -7.07
CA ASP A 240 13.90 -24.68 -7.71
C ASP A 240 13.49 -24.08 -9.07
N GLY A 241 14.33 -23.24 -9.68
CA GLY A 241 14.09 -22.61 -10.96
C GLY A 241 12.78 -21.80 -10.97
N TYR A 242 11.87 -22.13 -11.89
CA TYR A 242 10.55 -21.49 -12.00
C TYR A 242 9.61 -21.77 -10.82
N ASP A 243 9.85 -22.83 -10.07
CA ASP A 243 9.05 -23.22 -8.90
C ASP A 243 9.61 -22.65 -7.58
N THR A 244 10.71 -21.89 -7.65
CA THR A 244 11.25 -21.19 -6.50
C THR A 244 10.22 -20.24 -5.91
N VAL A 245 9.92 -20.39 -4.62
CA VAL A 245 8.99 -19.53 -3.88
C VAL A 245 9.67 -18.21 -3.52
N ILE A 246 9.04 -17.12 -3.92
CA ILE A 246 9.44 -15.76 -3.56
C ILE A 246 8.52 -15.30 -2.44
N THR A 247 9.09 -14.89 -1.31
CA THR A 247 8.36 -14.30 -0.18
C THR A 247 8.21 -12.79 -0.36
N ASP A 248 7.43 -12.15 0.52
CA ASP A 248 7.10 -10.72 0.47
C ASP A 248 8.28 -9.81 0.12
N GLY A 249 8.05 -8.94 -0.85
CA GLY A 249 9.03 -7.96 -1.33
C GLY A 249 10.14 -8.52 -2.20
N GLY A 250 10.15 -9.83 -2.53
CA GLY A 250 11.14 -10.42 -3.44
C GLY A 250 12.54 -10.56 -2.84
N GLY A 251 12.65 -10.84 -1.53
CA GLY A 251 13.90 -10.82 -0.77
C GLY A 251 15.07 -11.67 -1.32
N LEU A 252 14.81 -12.68 -2.14
CA LEU A 252 15.82 -13.49 -2.84
C LEU A 252 16.31 -12.86 -4.15
N LEU A 253 15.64 -11.83 -4.66
CA LEU A 253 15.88 -11.27 -5.98
C LEU A 253 16.46 -9.86 -5.88
N SER A 254 17.46 -9.55 -6.72
CA SER A 254 17.91 -8.17 -6.89
C SER A 254 16.80 -7.32 -7.53
N GLN A 255 16.91 -5.99 -7.42
CA GLN A 255 15.95 -5.07 -8.02
C GLN A 255 15.82 -5.29 -9.53
N GLY A 256 16.93 -5.46 -10.24
CA GLY A 256 16.91 -5.76 -11.67
C GLY A 256 16.24 -7.10 -12.03
N GLN A 257 16.43 -8.14 -11.20
CA GLN A 257 15.76 -9.42 -11.38
C GLN A 257 14.24 -9.30 -11.18
N ARG A 258 13.80 -8.56 -10.14
CA ARG A 258 12.37 -8.27 -9.94
C ARG A 258 11.78 -7.54 -11.14
N GLN A 259 12.50 -6.57 -11.67
CA GLN A 259 12.05 -5.83 -12.85
C GLN A 259 11.94 -6.70 -14.09
N LEU A 260 12.91 -7.59 -14.33
CA LEU A 260 12.83 -8.55 -15.43
C LEU A 260 11.62 -9.49 -15.27
N LEU A 261 11.21 -9.85 -14.06
CA LEU A 261 9.96 -10.61 -13.84
C LEU A 261 8.72 -9.78 -14.17
N CYS A 262 8.68 -8.51 -13.81
CA CYS A 262 7.57 -7.62 -14.18
C CYS A 262 7.50 -7.44 -15.71
N ILE A 263 8.65 -7.34 -16.38
CA ILE A 263 8.73 -7.31 -17.85
C ILE A 263 8.21 -8.63 -18.44
N ALA A 264 8.58 -9.78 -17.86
CA ALA A 264 8.12 -11.10 -18.32
C ALA A 264 6.58 -11.22 -18.25
N ARG A 265 5.93 -10.65 -17.22
CA ARG A 265 4.46 -10.58 -17.13
C ARG A 265 3.85 -9.86 -18.33
N VAL A 266 4.39 -8.70 -18.67
CA VAL A 266 3.90 -7.89 -19.79
C VAL A 266 4.21 -8.55 -21.12
N MET A 267 5.39 -9.19 -21.25
CA MET A 267 5.77 -9.97 -22.42
C MET A 267 4.86 -11.18 -22.64
N LEU A 268 4.33 -11.77 -21.58
CA LEU A 268 3.40 -12.90 -21.67
C LEU A 268 2.00 -12.45 -22.13
N ALA A 269 1.52 -11.31 -21.64
CA ALA A 269 0.21 -10.74 -22.00
C ALA A 269 0.22 -10.06 -23.37
N LEU A 270 1.33 -9.42 -23.74
CA LEU A 270 1.56 -8.68 -24.99
C LEU A 270 0.42 -7.76 -25.41
N PRO A 271 -0.04 -6.84 -24.57
CA PRO A 271 -1.12 -5.92 -24.92
C PRO A 271 -0.70 -4.94 -26.02
N PRO A 272 -1.66 -4.32 -26.74
CA PRO A 272 -1.37 -3.42 -27.87
C PRO A 272 -0.72 -2.10 -27.44
N MET A 273 -0.90 -1.68 -26.21
CA MET A 273 -0.37 -0.43 -25.67
C MET A 273 0.51 -0.70 -24.43
N LEU A 274 1.59 0.07 -24.30
CA LEU A 274 2.56 -0.08 -23.23
C LEU A 274 2.78 1.25 -22.50
N ILE A 275 2.88 1.18 -21.19
CA ILE A 275 3.30 2.27 -20.32
C ILE A 275 4.56 1.81 -19.59
N LEU A 276 5.67 2.50 -19.84
CA LEU A 276 6.97 2.16 -19.28
C LEU A 276 7.43 3.36 -18.42
N ASP A 277 7.53 3.14 -17.12
CA ASP A 277 8.04 4.17 -16.20
C ASP A 277 9.51 3.93 -15.91
N GLU A 278 10.24 5.01 -15.61
CA GLU A 278 11.70 5.06 -15.49
C GLU A 278 12.24 4.04 -14.48
N ALA A 279 12.80 2.95 -15.02
CA ALA A 279 13.00 1.73 -14.27
C ALA A 279 14.49 1.40 -13.96
N THR A 280 15.44 2.32 -14.19
CA THR A 280 16.86 1.95 -14.22
C THR A 280 17.78 2.62 -13.19
N SER A 281 17.29 3.53 -12.35
CA SER A 281 18.11 4.38 -11.48
C SER A 281 18.93 3.67 -10.39
N SER A 282 18.78 2.35 -10.20
CA SER A 282 19.46 1.60 -9.12
C SER A 282 19.88 0.19 -9.54
N ILE A 283 20.14 -0.03 -10.84
CA ILE A 283 20.41 -1.36 -11.40
C ILE A 283 21.85 -1.38 -11.98
N ASP A 284 22.50 -2.53 -11.89
CA ASP A 284 23.81 -2.73 -12.51
C ASP A 284 23.74 -2.60 -14.04
N THR A 285 24.78 -2.05 -14.65
CA THR A 285 24.83 -1.74 -16.09
C THR A 285 24.53 -2.96 -16.99
N ARG A 286 24.94 -4.17 -16.59
CA ARG A 286 24.69 -5.37 -17.39
C ARG A 286 23.20 -5.75 -17.39
N THR A 287 22.53 -5.63 -16.26
CA THR A 287 21.09 -5.89 -16.15
C THR A 287 20.29 -4.78 -16.82
N GLU A 288 20.75 -3.52 -16.72
CA GLU A 288 20.14 -2.39 -17.42
C GLU A 288 20.11 -2.60 -18.94
N LEU A 289 21.20 -3.04 -19.56
CA LEU A 289 21.23 -3.37 -20.99
C LEU A 289 20.21 -4.45 -21.38
N LYS A 290 20.00 -5.45 -20.52
CA LYS A 290 18.97 -6.48 -20.74
C LYS A 290 17.57 -5.92 -20.69
N ILE A 291 17.31 -5.04 -19.73
CA ILE A 291 16.01 -4.35 -19.55
C ILE A 291 15.72 -3.46 -20.76
N GLN A 292 16.70 -2.66 -21.21
CA GLN A 292 16.56 -1.82 -22.40
C GLN A 292 16.31 -2.65 -23.67
N HIS A 293 16.99 -3.79 -23.82
CA HIS A 293 16.74 -4.70 -24.92
C HIS A 293 15.33 -5.30 -24.86
N ALA A 294 14.89 -5.72 -23.67
CA ALA A 294 13.54 -6.25 -23.47
C ALA A 294 12.46 -5.19 -23.77
N PHE A 295 12.64 -3.95 -23.33
CA PHE A 295 11.75 -2.84 -23.69
C PHE A 295 11.69 -2.60 -25.20
N SER A 296 12.85 -2.60 -25.86
CA SER A 296 12.92 -2.44 -27.31
C SER A 296 12.16 -3.55 -28.07
N GLN A 297 12.19 -4.77 -27.55
CA GLN A 297 11.43 -5.90 -28.10
C GLN A 297 9.91 -5.74 -27.84
N MET A 298 9.51 -5.34 -26.62
CA MET A 298 8.11 -5.15 -26.28
C MET A 298 7.46 -4.03 -27.12
N MET A 299 8.18 -2.93 -27.35
CA MET A 299 7.67 -1.78 -28.09
C MET A 299 7.50 -2.01 -29.59
N LYS A 300 8.06 -3.09 -30.17
CA LYS A 300 7.94 -3.35 -31.61
C LYS A 300 6.48 -3.52 -32.03
N GLY A 301 6.00 -2.63 -32.94
CA GLY A 301 4.65 -2.66 -33.47
C GLY A 301 3.54 -2.29 -32.48
N ARG A 302 3.89 -1.71 -31.32
CA ARG A 302 2.94 -1.29 -30.27
C ARG A 302 3.07 0.18 -29.96
N THR A 303 1.98 0.79 -29.53
CA THR A 303 1.97 2.15 -29.00
C THR A 303 2.59 2.16 -27.60
N SER A 304 3.53 3.07 -27.31
CA SER A 304 4.25 3.06 -26.05
C SER A 304 4.64 4.46 -25.58
#